data_a5afe54ca0bbac05897b3a74359148e2
#
_entry.id   a5afe54ca0bbac05897b3a74359148e2
#
_cell.length_a   1.000
_cell.length_b   1.000
_cell.length_c   1.000
_cell.angle_alpha   90.00
_cell.angle_beta   90.00
_cell.angle_gamma   90.00
#
_symmetry.space_group_name_H-M   'P 1'
#
loop_
_entity.id
_entity.type
_entity.pdbx_description
1 polymer ?
#
loop_
_entity_poly.entity_id
_entity_poly.type
_entity_poly.pdbx_seq_one_letter_code
_entity_poly.pdbx_strand_id
1 'polypeptide(L)'
;MKVHILDDDETVVDAATFLLTQAGYDVVSWSNSKTFLEQVNPFEPGVVLLDMRMPYFDGRQVHKMLKQQNSVLQVIIMTAFADVDMAVNELKQGAIDFLQKPILFDQLKTALENARIRSEKRFQQYQIEQCYDQLSEKEKEVLALIIEGNINKQIAERLNISVRTVEVHRSHIMEKMHAKNVAELIRKVNLLA
;
A
#
# COMPACT_ATOMS: atom_id res chain seq x y z
N MET A 1 10.17 4.97 9.48
CA MET A 1 9.64 4.66 8.14
C MET A 1 10.80 4.19 7.28
N LYS A 2 10.62 3.10 6.57
CA LYS A 2 11.61 2.57 5.62
C LYS A 2 11.55 3.34 4.30
N VAL A 3 12.71 3.75 3.79
CA VAL A 3 12.85 4.42 2.50
C VAL A 3 13.81 3.60 1.62
N HIS A 4 13.32 3.11 0.52
CA HIS A 4 14.12 2.46 -0.49
C HIS A 4 14.58 3.50 -1.51
N ILE A 5 15.87 3.56 -1.79
CA ILE A 5 16.43 4.37 -2.88
C ILE A 5 16.80 3.40 -4.00
N LEU A 6 16.20 3.58 -5.15
CA LEU A 6 16.47 2.75 -6.34
C LEU A 6 16.94 3.65 -7.49
N ASP A 7 18.25 3.64 -7.71
CA ASP A 7 18.96 4.46 -8.70
C ASP A 7 20.28 3.75 -9.07
N ASP A 8 20.67 3.75 -10.32
CA ASP A 8 21.92 3.14 -10.77
C ASP A 8 23.12 4.09 -10.67
N ASP A 9 22.88 5.38 -10.37
CA ASP A 9 23.96 6.35 -10.07
C ASP A 9 24.31 6.30 -8.58
N GLU A 10 25.44 5.66 -8.25
CA GLU A 10 25.96 5.54 -6.87
C GLU A 10 26.13 6.91 -6.19
N THR A 11 26.46 7.97 -6.93
CA THR A 11 26.62 9.33 -6.38
C THR A 11 25.30 9.86 -5.84
N VAL A 12 24.21 9.63 -6.57
CA VAL A 12 22.85 10.01 -6.15
C VAL A 12 22.42 9.17 -4.94
N VAL A 13 22.67 7.86 -4.99
CA VAL A 13 22.35 6.93 -3.90
C VAL A 13 23.06 7.34 -2.61
N ASP A 14 24.37 7.58 -2.67
CA ASP A 14 25.17 7.95 -1.48
C ASP A 14 24.71 9.27 -0.87
N ALA A 15 24.50 10.29 -1.71
CA ALA A 15 24.05 11.61 -1.26
C ALA A 15 22.66 11.53 -0.61
N ALA A 16 21.70 10.83 -1.24
CA ALA A 16 20.36 10.66 -0.70
C ALA A 16 20.36 9.80 0.57
N THR A 17 21.14 8.73 0.62
CA THR A 17 21.30 7.87 1.80
C THR A 17 21.84 8.67 2.98
N PHE A 18 22.90 9.46 2.78
CA PHE A 18 23.46 10.31 3.82
C PHE A 18 22.43 11.28 4.40
N LEU A 19 21.75 12.04 3.53
CA LEU A 19 20.75 13.03 3.93
C LEU A 19 19.58 12.39 4.71
N LEU A 20 19.05 11.28 4.21
CA LEU A 20 17.90 10.62 4.81
C LEU A 20 18.26 9.93 6.13
N THR A 21 19.43 9.32 6.23
CA THR A 21 19.91 8.71 7.49
C THR A 21 20.12 9.78 8.57
N GLN A 22 20.70 10.93 8.22
CA GLN A 22 20.81 12.06 9.13
C GLN A 22 19.45 12.61 9.59
N ALA A 23 18.43 12.51 8.73
CA ALA A 23 17.06 12.89 9.07
C ALA A 23 16.29 11.81 9.86
N GLY A 24 16.92 10.68 10.20
CA GLY A 24 16.34 9.62 11.03
C GLY A 24 15.47 8.61 10.28
N TYR A 25 15.58 8.54 8.94
CA TYR A 25 14.91 7.49 8.16
C TYR A 25 15.72 6.19 8.16
N ASP A 26 15.03 5.07 8.08
CA ASP A 26 15.60 3.75 7.82
C ASP A 26 15.76 3.56 6.31
N VAL A 27 16.98 3.60 5.80
CA VAL A 27 17.30 3.66 4.37
C VAL A 27 17.87 2.35 3.87
N VAL A 28 17.33 1.87 2.75
CA VAL A 28 17.85 0.72 2.01
C VAL A 28 18.11 1.14 0.57
N SER A 29 19.34 1.02 0.12
CA SER A 29 19.76 1.42 -1.23
C SER A 29 19.84 0.23 -2.19
N TRP A 30 19.51 0.48 -3.44
CA TRP A 30 19.50 -0.49 -4.52
C TRP A 30 20.05 0.17 -5.79
N SER A 31 21.06 -0.44 -6.38
CA SER A 31 21.62 -0.02 -7.68
C SER A 31 21.11 -0.84 -8.86
N ASN A 32 20.23 -1.82 -8.61
CA ASN A 32 19.75 -2.74 -9.62
C ASN A 32 18.26 -3.02 -9.46
N SER A 33 17.47 -2.66 -10.47
CA SER A 33 16.01 -2.79 -10.45
C SER A 33 15.52 -4.25 -10.40
N LYS A 34 16.28 -5.20 -10.97
CA LYS A 34 15.92 -6.63 -10.89
C LYS A 34 16.10 -7.15 -9.48
N THR A 35 17.24 -6.89 -8.85
CA THR A 35 17.53 -7.30 -7.46
C THR A 35 16.51 -6.68 -6.49
N PHE A 36 16.17 -5.41 -6.69
CA PHE A 36 15.12 -4.74 -5.92
C PHE A 36 13.80 -5.51 -5.98
N LEU A 37 13.30 -5.80 -7.18
CA LEU A 37 12.02 -6.49 -7.37
C LEU A 37 12.01 -7.92 -6.83
N GLU A 38 13.17 -8.61 -6.79
CA GLU A 38 13.30 -9.96 -6.25
C GLU A 38 13.37 -9.99 -4.71
N GLN A 39 13.87 -8.93 -4.08
CA GLN A 39 14.18 -8.94 -2.65
C GLN A 39 13.31 -8.00 -1.81
N VAL A 40 12.70 -6.97 -2.42
CA VAL A 40 11.85 -6.06 -1.67
C VAL A 40 10.59 -6.78 -1.18
N ASN A 41 10.20 -6.50 0.05
CA ASN A 41 8.88 -6.93 0.52
C ASN A 41 7.83 -5.89 0.09
N PRO A 42 6.96 -6.19 -0.91
CA PRO A 42 5.98 -5.23 -1.40
C PRO A 42 4.85 -4.94 -0.40
N PHE A 43 4.74 -5.72 0.68
CA PHE A 43 3.70 -5.61 1.71
C PHE A 43 4.23 -5.03 3.03
N GLU A 44 5.45 -4.56 3.08
CA GLU A 44 6.00 -3.78 4.19
C GLU A 44 5.80 -2.28 3.91
N PRO A 45 5.23 -1.50 4.86
CA PRO A 45 4.98 -0.09 4.61
C PRO A 45 6.29 0.67 4.44
N GLY A 46 6.36 1.46 3.39
CA GLY A 46 7.57 2.23 3.04
C GLY A 46 7.39 3.09 1.81
N VAL A 47 8.46 3.76 1.43
CA VAL A 47 8.52 4.63 0.25
C VAL A 47 9.68 4.20 -0.63
N VAL A 48 9.48 4.23 -1.94
CA VAL A 48 10.51 4.01 -2.95
C VAL A 48 10.79 5.33 -3.64
N LEU A 49 12.02 5.84 -3.49
CA LEU A 49 12.58 6.88 -4.35
C LEU A 49 13.11 6.18 -5.59
N LEU A 50 12.46 6.38 -6.72
CA LEU A 50 12.62 5.59 -7.92
C LEU A 50 13.16 6.44 -9.08
N ASP A 51 14.38 6.12 -9.54
CA ASP A 51 14.88 6.71 -10.78
C ASP A 51 14.12 6.19 -12.00
N MET A 52 13.99 7.06 -13.00
CA MET A 52 13.29 6.73 -14.25
C MET A 52 14.13 5.96 -15.24
N ARG A 53 15.44 6.17 -15.22
CA ARG A 53 16.34 5.58 -16.22
C ARG A 53 17.34 4.64 -15.59
N MET A 54 17.03 3.38 -15.59
CA MET A 54 17.89 2.34 -15.04
C MET A 54 18.06 1.17 -16.02
N PRO A 55 19.18 0.44 -15.94
CA PRO A 55 19.35 -0.84 -16.62
C PRO A 55 18.31 -1.89 -16.16
N TYR A 56 18.04 -2.90 -17.00
CA TYR A 56 17.12 -4.01 -16.82
C TYR A 56 15.65 -3.59 -16.83
N PHE A 57 15.14 -2.96 -15.78
CA PHE A 57 13.79 -2.43 -15.71
C PHE A 57 13.86 -0.93 -15.45
N ASP A 58 13.25 -0.14 -16.33
CA ASP A 58 13.10 1.30 -16.13
C ASP A 58 12.10 1.60 -14.98
N GLY A 59 12.09 2.85 -14.50
CA GLY A 59 11.24 3.24 -13.38
C GLY A 59 9.75 2.97 -13.63
N ARG A 60 9.27 3.10 -14.88
CA ARG A 60 7.87 2.81 -15.24
C ARG A 60 7.55 1.33 -15.10
N GLN A 61 8.46 0.46 -15.52
CA GLN A 61 8.30 -0.98 -15.40
C GLN A 61 8.29 -1.41 -13.94
N VAL A 62 9.20 -0.87 -13.12
CA VAL A 62 9.22 -1.12 -11.67
C VAL A 62 7.92 -0.66 -11.01
N HIS A 63 7.49 0.58 -11.26
CA HIS A 63 6.23 1.11 -10.70
C HIS A 63 5.02 0.27 -11.11
N LYS A 64 4.93 -0.11 -12.38
CA LYS A 64 3.88 -1.00 -12.88
C LYS A 64 3.89 -2.36 -12.18
N MET A 65 5.05 -2.97 -11.97
CA MET A 65 5.18 -4.27 -11.29
C MET A 65 4.76 -4.19 -9.82
N LEU A 66 5.15 -3.14 -9.09
CA LEU A 66 4.69 -2.89 -7.72
C LEU A 66 3.16 -2.76 -7.65
N LYS A 67 2.55 -2.03 -8.60
CA LYS A 67 1.08 -1.92 -8.69
C LYS A 67 0.40 -3.25 -8.98
N GLN A 68 0.92 -4.05 -9.90
CA GLN A 68 0.37 -5.37 -10.23
C GLN A 68 0.41 -6.34 -9.05
N GLN A 69 1.37 -6.18 -8.15
CA GLN A 69 1.47 -6.94 -6.90
C GLN A 69 0.59 -6.39 -5.78
N ASN A 70 -0.20 -5.33 -6.01
CA ASN A 70 -0.95 -4.61 -4.98
C ASN A 70 -0.08 -4.13 -3.82
N SER A 71 1.17 -3.72 -4.13
CA SER A 71 2.15 -3.25 -3.16
C SER A 71 1.61 -2.13 -2.27
N VAL A 72 2.03 -2.12 -1.01
CA VAL A 72 1.75 -1.04 -0.07
C VAL A 72 2.82 0.06 -0.11
N LEU A 73 3.95 -0.20 -0.78
CA LEU A 73 4.99 0.77 -1.02
C LEU A 73 4.46 1.93 -1.85
N GLN A 74 4.82 3.13 -1.45
CA GLN A 74 4.49 4.34 -2.22
C GLN A 74 5.70 4.78 -3.04
N VAL A 75 5.46 5.24 -4.26
CA VAL A 75 6.52 5.59 -5.20
C VAL A 75 6.60 7.11 -5.35
N ILE A 76 7.80 7.65 -5.15
CA ILE A 76 8.21 9.01 -5.51
C ILE A 76 9.22 8.88 -6.64
N ILE A 77 8.95 9.53 -7.76
CA ILE A 77 9.83 9.48 -8.93
C ILE A 77 11.00 10.45 -8.73
N MET A 78 12.21 9.99 -8.99
CA MET A 78 13.38 10.87 -9.18
C MET A 78 13.66 11.01 -10.68
N THR A 79 13.81 12.24 -11.18
CA THR A 79 13.93 12.47 -12.62
C THR A 79 14.95 13.54 -12.96
N ALA A 80 15.68 13.36 -14.05
CA ALA A 80 16.42 14.45 -14.69
C ALA A 80 15.46 15.39 -15.43
N PHE A 81 15.93 16.60 -15.77
CA PHE A 81 15.11 17.64 -16.42
C PHE A 81 14.40 17.17 -17.71
N ALA A 82 15.04 16.31 -18.47
CA ALA A 82 14.52 15.81 -19.75
C ALA A 82 13.35 14.81 -19.61
N ASP A 83 13.05 14.34 -18.40
CA ASP A 83 12.09 13.24 -18.17
C ASP A 83 10.80 13.71 -17.47
N VAL A 84 10.55 15.03 -17.41
CA VAL A 84 9.39 15.60 -16.70
C VAL A 84 8.06 15.07 -17.25
N ASP A 85 7.92 14.95 -18.56
CA ASP A 85 6.68 14.41 -19.17
C ASP A 85 6.43 12.95 -18.74
N MET A 86 7.49 12.15 -18.60
CA MET A 86 7.38 10.79 -18.08
C MET A 86 6.97 10.78 -16.60
N ALA A 87 7.55 11.65 -15.77
CA ALA A 87 7.18 11.78 -14.36
C ALA A 87 5.71 12.19 -14.18
N VAL A 88 5.23 13.15 -14.97
CA VAL A 88 3.82 13.55 -14.98
C VAL A 88 2.89 12.39 -15.33
N ASN A 89 3.30 11.54 -16.28
CA ASN A 89 2.50 10.35 -16.61
C ASN A 89 2.46 9.36 -15.44
N GLU A 90 3.57 9.15 -14.74
CA GLU A 90 3.63 8.27 -13.56
C GLU A 90 2.78 8.80 -12.39
N LEU A 91 2.66 10.12 -12.21
CA LEU A 91 1.70 10.69 -11.25
C LEU A 91 0.26 10.27 -11.58
N LYS A 92 -0.13 10.32 -12.86
CA LYS A 92 -1.44 9.85 -13.32
C LYS A 92 -1.61 8.32 -13.11
N GLN A 93 -0.51 7.59 -13.10
CA GLN A 93 -0.50 6.15 -12.80
C GLN A 93 -0.47 5.83 -11.31
N GLY A 94 -0.38 6.83 -10.44
CA GLY A 94 -0.49 6.68 -8.98
C GLY A 94 0.80 6.87 -8.20
N ALA A 95 1.89 7.33 -8.81
CA ALA A 95 3.04 7.83 -8.06
C ALA A 95 2.59 9.01 -7.18
N ILE A 96 3.21 9.15 -6.00
CA ILE A 96 2.81 10.15 -5.02
C ILE A 96 3.26 11.54 -5.42
N ASP A 97 4.50 11.61 -5.91
CA ASP A 97 5.15 12.85 -6.29
C ASP A 97 6.31 12.57 -7.23
N PHE A 98 6.92 13.63 -7.75
CA PHE A 98 8.20 13.54 -8.43
C PHE A 98 9.18 14.62 -7.94
N LEU A 99 10.46 14.28 -7.94
CA LEU A 99 11.56 15.15 -7.53
C LEU A 99 12.55 15.27 -8.68
N GLN A 100 12.86 16.50 -9.03
CA GLN A 100 13.87 16.76 -10.05
C GLN A 100 15.28 16.70 -9.45
N LYS A 101 16.19 15.98 -10.11
CA LYS A 101 17.61 15.97 -9.74
C LYS A 101 18.28 17.30 -10.16
N PRO A 102 19.12 17.94 -9.32
CA PRO A 102 19.52 17.53 -7.98
C PRO A 102 18.40 17.71 -6.95
N ILE A 103 18.24 16.72 -6.05
CA ILE A 103 17.14 16.69 -5.10
C ILE A 103 17.35 17.71 -3.99
N LEU A 104 16.39 18.60 -3.79
CA LEU A 104 16.36 19.54 -2.69
C LEU A 104 15.74 18.89 -1.46
N PHE A 105 16.43 18.96 -0.32
CA PHE A 105 16.04 18.26 0.92
C PHE A 105 14.62 18.63 1.39
N ASP A 106 14.24 19.91 1.33
CA ASP A 106 12.91 20.36 1.79
C ASP A 106 11.77 19.77 0.91
N GLN A 107 11.99 19.66 -0.40
CA GLN A 107 11.04 19.02 -1.31
C GLN A 107 10.95 17.51 -1.01
N LEU A 108 12.10 16.84 -0.83
CA LEU A 108 12.17 15.43 -0.48
C LEU A 108 11.43 15.14 0.83
N LYS A 109 11.65 15.95 1.86
CA LYS A 109 10.99 15.81 3.15
C LYS A 109 9.46 15.92 3.05
N THR A 110 8.98 16.89 2.29
CA THR A 110 7.53 17.08 2.06
C THR A 110 6.92 15.90 1.31
N ALA A 111 7.58 15.44 0.24
CA ALA A 111 7.13 14.29 -0.55
C ALA A 111 7.11 13.00 0.29
N LEU A 112 8.14 12.77 1.12
CA LEU A 112 8.23 11.62 2.01
C LEU A 112 7.12 11.62 3.07
N GLU A 113 6.78 12.77 3.65
CA GLU A 113 5.69 12.83 4.64
C GLU A 113 4.33 12.51 4.00
N ASN A 114 4.06 13.03 2.82
CA ASN A 114 2.85 12.70 2.06
C ASN A 114 2.81 11.19 1.71
N ALA A 115 3.94 10.64 1.28
CA ALA A 115 4.05 9.23 0.94
C ALA A 115 3.89 8.33 2.18
N ARG A 116 4.42 8.73 3.34
CA ARG A 116 4.27 8.02 4.61
C ARG A 116 2.79 7.84 4.97
N ILE A 117 2.04 8.92 4.96
CA ILE A 117 0.61 8.90 5.31
C ILE A 117 -0.16 7.94 4.37
N ARG A 118 0.15 7.97 3.08
CA ARG A 118 -0.50 7.09 2.10
C ARG A 118 -0.07 5.63 2.25
N SER A 119 1.22 5.37 2.54
CA SER A 119 1.73 4.03 2.77
C SER A 119 1.08 3.38 4.00
N GLU A 120 0.98 4.11 5.11
CA GLU A 120 0.29 3.63 6.32
C GLU A 120 -1.18 3.33 6.06
N LYS A 121 -1.88 4.22 5.34
CA LYS A 121 -3.28 3.99 4.95
C LYS A 121 -3.43 2.76 4.06
N ARG A 122 -2.59 2.61 3.04
CA ARG A 122 -2.63 1.45 2.14
C ARG A 122 -2.31 0.15 2.87
N PHE A 123 -1.36 0.18 3.81
CA PHE A 123 -1.05 -0.97 4.64
C PHE A 123 -2.22 -1.39 5.55
N GLN A 124 -2.92 -0.43 6.15
CA GLN A 124 -4.14 -0.72 6.90
C GLN A 124 -5.22 -1.38 6.02
N GLN A 125 -5.41 -0.89 4.80
CA GLN A 125 -6.33 -1.51 3.84
C GLN A 125 -5.90 -2.94 3.52
N TYR A 126 -4.62 -3.16 3.20
CA TYR A 126 -4.07 -4.48 2.93
C TYR A 126 -4.29 -5.47 4.08
N GLN A 127 -4.08 -5.04 5.33
CA GLN A 127 -4.36 -5.90 6.49
C GLN A 127 -5.83 -6.30 6.57
N ILE A 128 -6.75 -5.39 6.25
CA ILE A 128 -8.18 -5.68 6.25
C ILE A 128 -8.55 -6.60 5.08
N GLU A 129 -7.96 -6.40 3.88
CA GLU A 129 -8.11 -7.28 2.73
C GLU A 129 -7.71 -8.72 3.11
N GLN A 130 -6.56 -8.90 3.76
CA GLN A 130 -6.10 -10.21 4.23
C GLN A 130 -7.08 -10.87 5.23
N CYS A 131 -7.68 -10.09 6.14
CA CYS A 131 -8.70 -10.60 7.05
C CYS A 131 -9.98 -11.00 6.30
N TYR A 132 -10.42 -10.18 5.35
CA TYR A 132 -11.62 -10.42 4.55
C TYR A 132 -11.49 -11.67 3.66
N ASP A 133 -10.29 -11.90 3.10
CA ASP A 133 -10.02 -13.07 2.26
C ASP A 133 -10.06 -14.40 3.04
N GLN A 134 -9.91 -14.35 4.37
CA GLN A 134 -10.07 -15.53 5.24
C GLN A 134 -11.53 -15.88 5.51
N LEU A 135 -12.48 -15.02 5.17
CA LEU A 135 -13.90 -15.32 5.32
C LEU A 135 -14.33 -16.36 4.30
N SER A 136 -15.11 -17.35 4.72
CA SER A 136 -15.80 -18.26 3.82
C SER A 136 -16.88 -17.50 3.02
N GLU A 137 -17.30 -18.04 1.88
CA GLU A 137 -18.37 -17.43 1.07
C GLU A 137 -19.65 -17.21 1.89
N LYS A 138 -19.98 -18.15 2.79
CA LYS A 138 -21.16 -18.01 3.68
C LYS A 138 -20.98 -16.88 4.71
N GLU A 139 -19.78 -16.69 5.23
CA GLU A 139 -19.47 -15.58 6.12
C GLU A 139 -19.52 -14.24 5.37
N LYS A 140 -19.06 -14.18 4.11
CA LYS A 140 -19.18 -12.99 3.26
C LYS A 140 -20.64 -12.64 2.97
N GLU A 141 -21.51 -13.64 2.69
CA GLU A 141 -22.96 -13.41 2.54
C GLU A 141 -23.59 -12.84 3.82
N VAL A 142 -23.26 -13.41 4.97
CA VAL A 142 -23.73 -12.91 6.28
C VAL A 142 -23.21 -11.51 6.55
N LEU A 143 -21.92 -11.23 6.27
CA LEU A 143 -21.29 -9.92 6.44
C LEU A 143 -21.97 -8.84 5.58
N ALA A 144 -22.30 -9.15 4.32
CA ALA A 144 -23.01 -8.22 3.45
C ALA A 144 -24.36 -7.80 4.07
N LEU A 145 -25.12 -8.75 4.61
CA LEU A 145 -26.41 -8.46 5.26
C LEU A 145 -26.26 -7.69 6.58
N ILE A 146 -25.16 -7.91 7.31
CA ILE A 146 -24.84 -7.10 8.51
C ILE A 146 -24.59 -5.64 8.12
N ILE A 147 -23.84 -5.40 7.04
CA ILE A 147 -23.54 -4.05 6.52
C ILE A 147 -24.81 -3.34 6.07
N GLU A 148 -25.77 -4.06 5.48
CA GLU A 148 -27.10 -3.54 5.15
C GLU A 148 -27.97 -3.20 6.38
N GLY A 149 -27.51 -3.53 7.61
CA GLY A 149 -28.22 -3.26 8.85
C GLY A 149 -29.26 -4.32 9.26
N ASN A 150 -29.26 -5.51 8.64
CA ASN A 150 -30.19 -6.58 8.97
C ASN A 150 -29.89 -7.18 10.37
N ILE A 151 -30.95 -7.45 11.14
CA ILE A 151 -30.86 -8.20 12.39
C ILE A 151 -30.78 -9.71 12.15
N ASN A 152 -30.34 -10.48 13.16
CA ASN A 152 -30.11 -11.93 13.02
C ASN A 152 -31.30 -12.69 12.45
N LYS A 153 -32.53 -12.33 12.82
CA LYS A 153 -33.76 -12.97 12.34
C LYS A 153 -33.94 -12.75 10.82
N GLN A 154 -33.73 -11.52 10.34
CA GLN A 154 -33.83 -11.18 8.92
C GLN A 154 -32.74 -11.88 8.08
N ILE A 155 -31.52 -11.96 8.61
CA ILE A 155 -30.41 -12.69 7.97
C ILE A 155 -30.77 -14.18 7.88
N ALA A 156 -31.27 -14.78 8.97
CA ALA A 156 -31.68 -16.18 9.00
C ALA A 156 -32.77 -16.50 7.94
N GLU A 157 -33.79 -15.64 7.84
CA GLU A 157 -34.86 -15.76 6.84
C GLU A 157 -34.31 -15.62 5.41
N ARG A 158 -33.48 -14.60 5.13
CA ARG A 158 -32.91 -14.37 3.78
C ARG A 158 -32.00 -15.50 3.31
N LEU A 159 -31.20 -16.07 4.23
CA LEU A 159 -30.24 -17.13 3.88
C LEU A 159 -30.77 -18.54 4.08
N ASN A 160 -32.05 -18.69 4.54
CA ASN A 160 -32.69 -19.94 4.86
C ASN A 160 -31.86 -20.83 5.82
N ILE A 161 -31.39 -20.22 6.92
CA ILE A 161 -30.64 -20.89 7.98
C ILE A 161 -31.23 -20.53 9.37
N SER A 162 -30.79 -21.22 10.44
CA SER A 162 -31.26 -20.89 11.77
C SER A 162 -30.61 -19.59 12.30
N VAL A 163 -31.33 -18.90 13.21
CA VAL A 163 -30.78 -17.73 13.93
C VAL A 163 -29.50 -18.12 14.66
N ARG A 164 -29.45 -19.33 15.24
CA ARG A 164 -28.26 -19.85 15.92
C ARG A 164 -27.06 -19.98 14.96
N THR A 165 -27.30 -20.40 13.71
CA THR A 165 -26.28 -20.47 12.66
C THR A 165 -25.75 -19.09 12.29
N VAL A 166 -26.63 -18.08 12.21
CA VAL A 166 -26.23 -16.68 12.00
C VAL A 166 -25.34 -16.16 13.12
N GLU A 167 -25.70 -16.46 14.37
CA GLU A 167 -24.89 -16.07 15.55
C GLU A 167 -23.47 -16.66 15.50
N VAL A 168 -23.35 -17.93 15.08
CA VAL A 168 -22.05 -18.59 14.90
C VAL A 168 -21.24 -17.92 13.79
N HIS A 169 -21.85 -17.67 12.62
CA HIS A 169 -21.15 -16.96 11.54
C HIS A 169 -20.72 -15.56 11.97
N ARG A 170 -21.57 -14.81 12.67
CA ARG A 170 -21.23 -13.48 13.19
C ARG A 170 -20.02 -13.54 14.15
N SER A 171 -19.97 -14.52 15.03
CA SER A 171 -18.83 -14.71 15.94
C SER A 171 -17.54 -14.95 15.16
N HIS A 172 -17.55 -15.85 14.19
CA HIS A 172 -16.37 -16.12 13.33
C HIS A 172 -15.96 -14.90 12.51
N ILE A 173 -16.93 -14.14 11.95
CA ILE A 173 -16.64 -12.90 11.23
C ILE A 173 -15.95 -11.89 12.14
N MET A 174 -16.46 -11.67 13.35
CA MET A 174 -15.88 -10.74 14.31
C MET A 174 -14.46 -11.13 14.69
N GLU A 175 -14.20 -12.42 14.88
CA GLU A 175 -12.89 -12.98 15.20
C GLU A 175 -11.91 -12.79 14.03
N LYS A 176 -12.26 -13.27 12.84
CA LYS A 176 -11.40 -13.19 11.63
C LYS A 176 -11.12 -11.76 11.21
N MET A 177 -12.10 -10.87 11.32
CA MET A 177 -11.96 -9.45 11.02
C MET A 177 -11.32 -8.66 12.16
N HIS A 178 -10.99 -9.31 13.29
CA HIS A 178 -10.46 -8.65 14.49
C HIS A 178 -11.29 -7.42 14.91
N ALA A 179 -12.63 -7.52 14.85
CA ALA A 179 -13.54 -6.44 15.18
C ALA A 179 -14.17 -6.64 16.58
N LYS A 180 -14.11 -5.62 17.43
CA LYS A 180 -14.66 -5.68 18.79
C LYS A 180 -16.19 -5.51 18.84
N ASN A 181 -16.75 -4.87 17.83
CA ASN A 181 -18.19 -4.63 17.69
C ASN A 181 -18.57 -4.40 16.22
N VAL A 182 -19.89 -4.40 15.94
CA VAL A 182 -20.41 -4.25 14.57
C VAL A 182 -20.03 -2.90 13.94
N ALA A 183 -19.96 -1.83 14.71
CA ALA A 183 -19.58 -0.52 14.19
C ALA A 183 -18.11 -0.51 13.72
N GLU A 184 -17.21 -1.18 14.44
CA GLU A 184 -15.82 -1.36 14.02
C GLU A 184 -15.72 -2.26 12.79
N LEU A 185 -16.50 -3.33 12.73
CA LEU A 185 -16.59 -4.22 11.57
C LEU A 185 -16.99 -3.45 10.30
N ILE A 186 -18.06 -2.68 10.37
CA ILE A 186 -18.54 -1.85 9.25
C ILE A 186 -17.48 -0.85 8.84
N ARG A 187 -16.82 -0.17 9.79
CA ARG A 187 -15.75 0.79 9.50
C ARG A 187 -14.59 0.14 8.76
N LYS A 188 -14.17 -1.06 9.17
CA LYS A 188 -13.11 -1.83 8.50
C LYS A 188 -13.50 -2.18 7.07
N VAL A 189 -14.70 -2.71 6.87
CA VAL A 189 -15.16 -3.10 5.53
C VAL A 189 -15.31 -1.90 4.60
N ASN A 190 -15.75 -0.74 5.09
CA ASN A 190 -15.82 0.49 4.31
C ASN A 190 -14.45 1.01 3.84
N LEU A 191 -13.34 0.54 4.41
CA LEU A 191 -12.00 0.85 3.90
C LEU A 191 -11.61 -0.01 2.69
N LEU A 192 -12.37 -1.06 2.36
CA LEU A 192 -12.16 -1.92 1.19
C LEU A 192 -12.88 -1.39 -0.06
N ALA A 193 -13.85 -0.49 0.11
CA ALA A 193 -14.60 0.16 -0.96
C ALA A 193 -13.85 1.40 -1.49
#